data_abedb59595f96c591b46784d87601a6c
#
_entry.id   abedb59595f96c591b46784d87601a6c
#
_cell.length_a   1.000
_cell.length_b   1.000
_cell.length_c   1.000
_cell.angle_alpha   90.00
_cell.angle_beta   90.00
_cell.angle_gamma   90.00
#
_symmetry.space_group_name_H-M   'P 1'
#
loop_
_entity.id
_entity.type
_entity.pdbx_description
1 polymer ?
#
loop_
_entity_poly.entity_id
_entity_poly.type
_entity_poly.pdbx_seq_one_letter_code
_entity_poly.pdbx_strand_id
1 'polypeptide(L)'
;MQKLLSIFVYLVLLVFLESAAQVTGVTASAPAEIPADEPRYVALTFDDGPRRSTTARLLDGLRERGASATFFLVGEQLAGNEDLIRRMAQEGHQIGNHTWDHVRLQGDEPAHQMQEIQDTDKALTAILGGSGYWLRPPYGLIDQEMKAQIPVPMVQWSVDPRDWESRNTDQIVQAVLSKVQPGDIILLHDIYATSVEAALQIVDALTEQGYWFVTVEELLELNGIRPQAGVLYRSGRA
;
A
#
# COMPACT_ATOMS: atom_id res chain seq x y z
N MET A 1 32.71 73.51 -13.74
CA MET A 1 32.30 72.74 -12.59
C MET A 1 31.00 71.95 -12.76
N GLN A 2 30.06 72.36 -13.61
CA GLN A 2 28.79 71.62 -13.84
C GLN A 2 28.88 70.36 -14.65
N LYS A 3 29.88 70.16 -15.54
CA LYS A 3 30.03 68.97 -16.39
C LYS A 3 30.66 67.76 -15.64
N LEU A 4 31.39 67.99 -14.59
CA LEU A 4 32.00 66.93 -13.77
C LEU A 4 30.99 66.28 -12.79
N LEU A 5 29.98 67.01 -12.37
CA LEU A 5 28.96 66.53 -11.46
C LEU A 5 27.97 65.59 -12.12
N SER A 6 27.66 65.79 -13.45
CA SER A 6 26.77 64.94 -14.24
C SER A 6 27.36 63.54 -14.53
N ILE A 7 28.67 63.45 -14.67
CA ILE A 7 29.34 62.14 -14.96
C ILE A 7 29.38 61.29 -13.71
N PHE A 8 29.52 61.89 -12.51
CA PHE A 8 29.56 61.16 -11.23
C PHE A 8 28.20 60.60 -10.84
N VAL A 9 27.11 61.30 -11.15
CA VAL A 9 25.74 60.81 -10.91
C VAL A 9 25.37 59.68 -11.83
N TYR A 10 25.85 59.71 -13.09
CA TYR A 10 25.59 58.61 -14.06
C TYR A 10 26.37 57.35 -13.73
N LEU A 11 27.60 57.45 -13.18
CA LEU A 11 28.40 56.29 -12.77
C LEU A 11 27.86 55.64 -11.49
N VAL A 12 27.30 56.40 -10.56
CA VAL A 12 26.67 55.85 -9.33
C VAL A 12 25.33 55.20 -9.63
N LEU A 13 24.59 55.65 -10.64
CA LEU A 13 23.33 55.01 -11.07
C LEU A 13 23.57 53.68 -11.85
N LEU A 14 24.70 53.56 -12.57
CA LEU A 14 25.03 52.32 -13.26
C LEU A 14 25.51 51.22 -12.31
N VAL A 15 26.13 51.57 -11.17
CA VAL A 15 26.56 50.57 -10.17
C VAL A 15 25.40 50.02 -9.33
N PHE A 16 24.30 50.77 -9.21
CA PHE A 16 23.09 50.31 -8.48
C PHE A 16 22.13 49.48 -9.34
N LEU A 17 22.33 49.39 -10.69
CA LEU A 17 21.46 48.59 -11.57
C LEU A 17 21.94 47.14 -11.80
N GLU A 18 23.17 46.81 -11.43
CA GLU A 18 23.72 45.45 -11.59
C GLU A 18 23.60 44.55 -10.36
N SER A 19 23.05 45.06 -9.24
CA SER A 19 22.95 44.29 -8.00
C SER A 19 21.57 43.72 -7.69
N ALA A 20 20.62 43.73 -8.65
CA ALA A 20 19.25 43.27 -8.43
C ALA A 20 18.85 42.07 -9.34
N ALA A 21 19.77 41.24 -9.76
CA ALA A 21 19.44 40.07 -10.59
C ALA A 21 20.26 38.83 -10.24
N GLN A 22 20.18 38.39 -8.98
CA GLN A 22 20.46 37.00 -8.60
C GLN A 22 19.50 36.57 -7.46
N VAL A 23 18.22 36.61 -7.73
CA VAL A 23 17.30 35.72 -7.06
C VAL A 23 17.41 34.39 -7.86
N THR A 24 18.23 33.50 -7.35
CA THR A 24 18.26 32.12 -7.81
C THR A 24 16.87 31.56 -7.58
N GLY A 25 16.10 31.48 -8.67
CA GLY A 25 14.85 30.75 -8.71
C GLY A 25 15.16 29.32 -8.32
N VAL A 26 14.74 28.90 -7.14
CA VAL A 26 14.53 27.49 -6.83
C VAL A 26 13.37 27.09 -7.75
N THR A 27 13.71 26.59 -8.92
CA THR A 27 12.75 25.89 -9.76
C THR A 27 12.36 24.65 -8.95
N ALA A 28 11.15 24.67 -8.39
CA ALA A 28 10.54 23.44 -7.94
C ALA A 28 10.58 22.47 -9.14
N SER A 29 11.37 21.40 -9.02
CA SER A 29 11.38 20.35 -10.01
C SER A 29 9.95 19.85 -10.11
N ALA A 30 9.35 19.99 -11.29
CA ALA A 30 8.09 19.32 -11.58
C ALA A 30 8.26 17.83 -11.27
N PRO A 31 7.25 17.16 -10.72
CA PRO A 31 7.31 15.71 -10.56
C PRO A 31 7.75 15.12 -11.89
N ALA A 32 8.74 14.20 -11.87
CA ALA A 32 9.20 13.53 -13.07
C ALA A 32 7.98 12.88 -13.74
N GLU A 33 7.67 13.27 -14.96
CA GLU A 33 6.62 12.61 -15.75
C GLU A 33 7.07 11.17 -15.96
N ILE A 34 6.28 10.22 -15.46
CA ILE A 34 6.51 8.79 -15.67
C ILE A 34 6.35 8.55 -17.19
N PRO A 35 7.33 7.95 -17.87
CA PRO A 35 7.21 7.66 -19.28
C PRO A 35 5.91 6.89 -19.56
N ALA A 36 5.20 7.23 -20.62
CA ALA A 36 3.90 6.66 -20.96
C ALA A 36 3.95 5.13 -21.23
N ASP A 37 5.14 4.57 -21.44
CA ASP A 37 5.39 3.17 -21.78
C ASP A 37 5.83 2.30 -20.59
N GLU A 38 6.01 2.84 -19.38
CA GLU A 38 6.36 2.00 -18.23
C GLU A 38 5.10 1.44 -17.55
N PRO A 39 5.07 0.10 -17.29
CA PRO A 39 3.94 -0.52 -16.61
C PRO A 39 3.72 0.08 -15.21
N ARG A 40 2.50 0.46 -14.90
CA ARG A 40 2.12 1.04 -13.61
C ARG A 40 1.55 -0.05 -12.71
N TYR A 41 2.36 -0.68 -11.89
CA TYR A 41 1.90 -1.70 -10.96
C TYR A 41 1.43 -1.11 -9.64
N VAL A 42 0.37 -1.69 -9.06
CA VAL A 42 -0.18 -1.35 -7.75
C VAL A 42 -0.68 -2.63 -7.06
N ALA A 43 -0.54 -2.72 -5.74
CA ALA A 43 -1.11 -3.81 -4.97
C ALA A 43 -2.36 -3.36 -4.21
N LEU A 44 -3.49 -3.99 -4.50
CA LEU A 44 -4.71 -3.85 -3.70
C LEU A 44 -4.68 -4.91 -2.59
N THR A 45 -4.87 -4.49 -1.34
CA THR A 45 -4.76 -5.38 -0.20
C THR A 45 -5.97 -5.28 0.72
N PHE A 46 -6.36 -6.41 1.30
CA PHE A 46 -7.55 -6.52 2.16
C PHE A 46 -7.21 -7.15 3.49
N ASP A 47 -7.64 -6.53 4.58
CA ASP A 47 -7.47 -6.99 5.95
C ASP A 47 -8.78 -7.50 6.56
N ASP A 48 -8.69 -8.23 7.68
CA ASP A 48 -9.77 -8.70 8.57
C ASP A 48 -10.68 -9.80 8.02
N GLY A 49 -10.53 -10.18 6.75
CA GLY A 49 -11.30 -11.27 6.17
C GLY A 49 -10.87 -12.67 6.60
N PRO A 50 -11.53 -13.70 6.05
CA PRO A 50 -12.61 -13.61 5.06
C PRO A 50 -13.99 -13.44 5.69
N ARG A 51 -14.88 -12.72 5.02
CA ARG A 51 -16.30 -12.68 5.33
C ARG A 51 -17.11 -13.16 4.13
N ARG A 52 -17.79 -14.31 4.24
CA ARG A 52 -18.46 -14.98 3.11
C ARG A 52 -19.38 -14.05 2.31
N SER A 53 -20.12 -13.17 2.97
CA SER A 53 -21.09 -12.29 2.31
C SER A 53 -20.49 -11.18 1.44
N THR A 54 -19.26 -10.79 1.72
CA THR A 54 -18.56 -9.67 1.05
C THR A 54 -17.36 -10.15 0.26
N THR A 55 -16.53 -10.99 0.83
CA THR A 55 -15.33 -11.52 0.18
C THR A 55 -15.65 -12.33 -1.09
N ALA A 56 -16.73 -13.15 -1.09
CA ALA A 56 -17.12 -13.90 -2.29
C ALA A 56 -17.47 -12.96 -3.46
N ARG A 57 -18.19 -11.86 -3.21
CA ARG A 57 -18.52 -10.84 -4.20
C ARG A 57 -17.26 -10.10 -4.69
N LEU A 58 -16.32 -9.82 -3.79
CA LEU A 58 -15.05 -9.20 -4.16
C LEU A 58 -14.26 -10.09 -5.12
N LEU A 59 -14.15 -11.38 -4.82
CA LEU A 59 -13.44 -12.33 -5.70
C LEU A 59 -14.10 -12.44 -7.08
N ASP A 60 -15.43 -12.48 -7.15
CA ASP A 60 -16.14 -12.45 -8.43
C ASP A 60 -15.75 -11.22 -9.25
N GLY A 61 -15.78 -10.04 -8.62
CA GLY A 61 -15.48 -8.78 -9.28
C GLY A 61 -14.01 -8.62 -9.67
N LEU A 62 -13.06 -9.10 -8.86
CA LEU A 62 -11.63 -9.10 -9.19
C LEU A 62 -11.34 -10.03 -10.39
N ARG A 63 -11.93 -11.23 -10.38
CA ARG A 63 -11.80 -12.20 -11.49
C ARG A 63 -12.32 -11.63 -12.80
N GLU A 64 -13.48 -10.98 -12.80
CA GLU A 64 -14.08 -10.34 -13.99
C GLU A 64 -13.17 -9.26 -14.59
N ARG A 65 -12.33 -8.64 -13.76
CA ARG A 65 -11.39 -7.57 -14.13
C ARG A 65 -9.96 -8.05 -14.38
N GLY A 66 -9.68 -9.34 -14.16
CA GLY A 66 -8.33 -9.89 -14.25
C GLY A 66 -7.35 -9.26 -13.25
N ALA A 67 -7.85 -8.83 -12.09
CA ALA A 67 -7.05 -8.17 -11.07
C ALA A 67 -6.64 -9.16 -9.96
N SER A 68 -5.35 -9.22 -9.63
CA SER A 68 -4.84 -9.91 -8.44
C SER A 68 -4.82 -8.99 -7.23
N ALA A 69 -4.87 -9.57 -6.03
CA ALA A 69 -4.85 -8.86 -4.76
C ALA A 69 -4.12 -9.66 -3.68
N THR A 70 -3.87 -9.04 -2.52
CA THR A 70 -3.33 -9.73 -1.34
C THR A 70 -4.33 -9.63 -0.20
N PHE A 71 -4.62 -10.76 0.44
CA PHE A 71 -5.56 -10.86 1.56
C PHE A 71 -4.79 -11.24 2.84
N PHE A 72 -4.84 -10.40 3.87
CA PHE A 72 -4.29 -10.66 5.19
C PHE A 72 -5.43 -11.12 6.10
N LEU A 73 -5.45 -12.44 6.35
CA LEU A 73 -6.59 -13.10 6.97
C LEU A 73 -6.41 -13.24 8.48
N VAL A 74 -7.48 -12.97 9.23
CA VAL A 74 -7.58 -13.18 10.68
C VAL A 74 -7.89 -14.65 10.95
N GLY A 75 -7.13 -15.28 11.85
CA GLY A 75 -7.22 -16.72 12.16
C GLY A 75 -8.61 -17.17 12.56
N GLU A 76 -9.30 -16.44 13.44
CA GLU A 76 -10.67 -16.73 13.88
C GLU A 76 -11.69 -16.76 12.72
N GLN A 77 -11.42 -16.09 11.61
CA GLN A 77 -12.30 -16.03 10.45
C GLN A 77 -12.09 -17.18 9.46
N LEU A 78 -11.07 -18.03 9.65
CA LEU A 78 -10.73 -19.09 8.70
C LEU A 78 -11.73 -20.25 8.74
N ALA A 79 -12.18 -20.65 9.95
CA ALA A 79 -13.08 -21.79 10.14
C ALA A 79 -14.42 -21.57 9.45
N GLY A 80 -14.83 -22.53 8.59
CA GLY A 80 -16.06 -22.44 7.79
C GLY A 80 -15.94 -21.58 6.53
N ASN A 81 -14.74 -21.06 6.23
CA ASN A 81 -14.44 -20.30 5.01
C ASN A 81 -13.29 -20.94 4.18
N GLU A 82 -12.93 -22.19 4.45
CA GLU A 82 -11.79 -22.87 3.84
C GLU A 82 -11.93 -22.97 2.29
N ASP A 83 -13.13 -23.15 1.80
CA ASP A 83 -13.43 -23.15 0.35
C ASP A 83 -13.16 -21.77 -0.29
N LEU A 84 -13.51 -20.70 0.41
CA LEU A 84 -13.28 -19.34 -0.04
C LEU A 84 -11.79 -19.00 -0.06
N ILE A 85 -11.05 -19.44 0.97
CA ILE A 85 -9.59 -19.25 1.07
C ILE A 85 -8.85 -20.03 -0.03
N ARG A 86 -9.27 -21.28 -0.30
CA ARG A 86 -8.73 -22.03 -1.43
C ARG A 86 -9.04 -21.38 -2.77
N ARG A 87 -10.22 -20.78 -2.91
CA ARG A 87 -10.61 -20.04 -4.09
C ARG A 87 -9.71 -18.82 -4.31
N MET A 88 -9.42 -18.03 -3.25
CA MET A 88 -8.48 -16.90 -3.33
C MET A 88 -7.14 -17.34 -3.93
N ALA A 89 -6.54 -18.41 -3.38
CA ALA A 89 -5.26 -18.92 -3.86
C ALA A 89 -5.34 -19.46 -5.32
N GLN A 90 -6.43 -20.14 -5.67
CA GLN A 90 -6.65 -20.68 -7.03
C GLN A 90 -6.86 -19.58 -8.07
N GLU A 91 -7.40 -18.43 -7.69
CA GLU A 91 -7.60 -17.26 -8.55
C GLU A 91 -6.35 -16.37 -8.62
N GLY A 92 -5.22 -16.78 -8.03
CA GLY A 92 -3.94 -16.08 -8.12
C GLY A 92 -3.76 -14.93 -7.13
N HIS A 93 -4.55 -14.91 -6.07
CA HIS A 93 -4.35 -13.94 -4.99
C HIS A 93 -3.31 -14.43 -3.98
N GLN A 94 -2.54 -13.51 -3.41
CA GLN A 94 -1.64 -13.79 -2.30
C GLN A 94 -2.40 -13.83 -0.99
N ILE A 95 -2.09 -14.83 -0.13
CA ILE A 95 -2.65 -14.97 1.20
C ILE A 95 -1.57 -14.62 2.22
N GLY A 96 -1.90 -13.78 3.18
CA GLY A 96 -1.07 -13.40 4.31
C GLY A 96 -1.76 -13.63 5.65
N ASN A 97 -0.99 -13.48 6.69
CA ASN A 97 -1.35 -13.67 8.10
C ASN A 97 -1.66 -12.31 8.75
N HIS A 98 -2.79 -12.22 9.47
CA HIS A 98 -3.20 -11.01 10.21
C HIS A 98 -3.42 -11.28 11.71
N THR A 99 -2.66 -12.21 12.28
CA THR A 99 -2.80 -12.77 13.63
C THR A 99 -4.09 -13.59 13.82
N TRP A 100 -4.24 -14.23 14.98
CA TRP A 100 -5.41 -15.09 15.21
C TRP A 100 -6.67 -14.29 15.54
N ASP A 101 -6.61 -13.37 16.51
CA ASP A 101 -7.73 -12.55 16.96
C ASP A 101 -7.48 -11.04 16.80
N HIS A 102 -6.62 -10.66 15.85
CA HIS A 102 -6.30 -9.27 15.53
C HIS A 102 -5.61 -8.50 16.66
N VAL A 103 -4.72 -9.18 17.43
CA VAL A 103 -3.95 -8.54 18.50
C VAL A 103 -2.89 -7.58 17.98
N ARG A 104 -2.60 -6.56 18.77
CA ARG A 104 -1.46 -5.65 18.52
C ARG A 104 -0.15 -6.39 18.77
N LEU A 105 0.83 -6.20 17.88
CA LEU A 105 2.17 -6.76 18.02
C LEU A 105 3.12 -5.77 18.74
N GLN A 106 2.61 -5.15 19.80
CA GLN A 106 3.33 -4.20 20.65
C GLN A 106 2.98 -4.45 22.11
N GLY A 107 3.91 -4.13 23.03
CA GLY A 107 3.72 -4.22 24.48
C GLY A 107 4.28 -5.50 25.09
N ASP A 108 3.78 -5.87 26.28
CA ASP A 108 4.49 -6.74 27.21
C ASP A 108 4.21 -8.25 27.07
N GLU A 109 3.51 -8.69 26.03
CA GLU A 109 3.13 -10.11 25.85
C GLU A 109 3.69 -10.76 24.56
N PRO A 110 5.01 -10.71 24.31
CA PRO A 110 5.58 -11.19 23.05
C PRO A 110 5.35 -12.69 22.79
N ALA A 111 5.27 -13.51 23.83
CA ALA A 111 5.00 -14.94 23.68
C ALA A 111 3.57 -15.20 23.19
N HIS A 112 2.58 -14.45 23.69
CA HIS A 112 1.20 -14.54 23.23
C HIS A 112 1.08 -14.02 21.79
N GLN A 113 1.67 -12.87 21.49
CA GLN A 113 1.68 -12.29 20.16
C GLN A 113 2.31 -13.23 19.11
N MET A 114 3.40 -13.92 19.47
CA MET A 114 4.01 -14.92 18.60
C MET A 114 3.11 -16.15 18.41
N GLN A 115 2.40 -16.57 19.46
CA GLN A 115 1.44 -17.67 19.38
C GLN A 115 0.30 -17.36 18.42
N GLU A 116 -0.23 -16.14 18.46
CA GLU A 116 -1.25 -15.62 17.54
C GLU A 116 -0.85 -15.76 16.06
N ILE A 117 0.41 -15.39 15.76
CA ILE A 117 0.97 -15.51 14.41
C ILE A 117 1.11 -16.99 14.02
N GLN A 118 1.63 -17.82 14.93
CA GLN A 118 1.88 -19.25 14.67
C GLN A 118 0.58 -20.04 14.49
N ASP A 119 -0.45 -19.75 15.27
CA ASP A 119 -1.73 -20.44 15.17
C ASP A 119 -2.44 -20.12 13.86
N THR A 120 -2.40 -18.87 13.41
CA THR A 120 -2.91 -18.47 12.10
C THR A 120 -2.12 -19.13 10.96
N ASP A 121 -0.79 -19.14 11.03
CA ASP A 121 0.09 -19.79 10.03
C ASP A 121 -0.19 -21.29 9.93
N LYS A 122 -0.37 -21.96 11.07
CA LYS A 122 -0.72 -23.37 11.14
C LYS A 122 -2.10 -23.65 10.51
N ALA A 123 -3.08 -22.81 10.79
CA ALA A 123 -4.42 -22.95 10.19
C ALA A 123 -4.40 -22.71 8.68
N LEU A 124 -3.71 -21.70 8.20
CA LEU A 124 -3.53 -21.44 6.76
C LEU A 124 -2.79 -22.60 6.07
N THR A 125 -1.74 -23.13 6.72
CA THR A 125 -1.02 -24.32 6.23
C THR A 125 -1.93 -25.55 6.11
N ALA A 126 -2.84 -25.75 7.06
CA ALA A 126 -3.78 -26.86 7.00
C ALA A 126 -4.80 -26.71 5.84
N ILE A 127 -5.12 -25.48 5.45
CA ILE A 127 -6.10 -25.19 4.37
C ILE A 127 -5.44 -25.22 2.99
N LEU A 128 -4.28 -24.62 2.84
CA LEU A 128 -3.64 -24.32 1.55
C LEU A 128 -2.40 -25.19 1.28
N GLY A 129 -1.81 -25.78 2.31
CA GLY A 129 -0.44 -26.30 2.26
C GLY A 129 0.59 -25.17 2.28
N GLY A 130 1.85 -25.50 2.17
CA GLY A 130 2.92 -24.50 2.19
C GLY A 130 3.22 -23.97 3.60
N SER A 131 3.94 -22.85 3.67
CA SER A 131 4.32 -22.18 4.94
C SER A 131 4.89 -20.79 4.63
N GLY A 132 5.05 -19.97 5.68
CA GLY A 132 5.72 -18.67 5.53
C GLY A 132 4.81 -17.61 4.91
N TYR A 133 3.55 -17.59 5.31
CA TYR A 133 2.61 -16.55 4.93
C TYR A 133 3.11 -15.20 5.45
N TRP A 134 3.16 -14.20 4.55
CA TRP A 134 3.62 -12.87 4.93
C TRP A 134 2.71 -12.26 5.98
N LEU A 135 3.30 -11.52 6.92
CA LEU A 135 2.57 -10.94 8.04
C LEU A 135 2.21 -9.49 7.76
N ARG A 136 0.95 -9.14 7.98
CA ARG A 136 0.57 -7.75 8.21
C ARG A 136 0.25 -7.55 9.69
N PRO A 137 1.04 -6.74 10.41
CA PRO A 137 0.74 -6.42 11.81
C PRO A 137 -0.60 -5.69 11.92
N PRO A 138 -1.54 -6.13 12.78
CA PRO A 138 -2.77 -5.41 13.05
C PRO A 138 -2.52 -3.94 13.43
N TYR A 139 -3.37 -3.05 12.95
CA TYR A 139 -3.22 -1.59 13.09
C TYR A 139 -1.93 -1.00 12.47
N GLY A 140 -1.16 -1.79 11.73
CA GLY A 140 0.18 -1.43 11.26
C GLY A 140 1.23 -1.31 12.39
N LEU A 141 0.97 -1.86 13.58
CA LEU A 141 1.76 -1.66 14.78
C LEU A 141 2.56 -2.90 15.13
N ILE A 142 3.88 -2.77 15.17
CA ILE A 142 4.81 -3.79 15.64
C ILE A 142 6.02 -3.11 16.27
N ASP A 143 6.47 -3.59 17.43
CA ASP A 143 7.71 -3.07 18.03
C ASP A 143 8.96 -3.77 17.46
N GLN A 144 10.14 -3.21 17.77
CA GLN A 144 11.40 -3.68 17.19
C GLN A 144 11.79 -5.07 17.69
N GLU A 145 11.46 -5.40 18.93
CA GLU A 145 11.78 -6.70 19.52
C GLU A 145 10.96 -7.81 18.86
N MET A 146 9.66 -7.59 18.68
CA MET A 146 8.77 -8.51 17.98
C MET A 146 9.17 -8.62 16.51
N LYS A 147 9.43 -7.50 15.85
CA LYS A 147 9.86 -7.46 14.45
C LYS A 147 11.09 -8.31 14.16
N ALA A 148 12.07 -8.32 15.08
CA ALA A 148 13.29 -9.10 14.94
C ALA A 148 13.07 -10.63 15.00
N GLN A 149 11.92 -11.07 15.52
CA GLN A 149 11.56 -12.48 15.66
C GLN A 149 10.72 -13.00 14.47
N ILE A 150 10.24 -12.13 13.59
CA ILE A 150 9.36 -12.51 12.47
C ILE A 150 10.20 -13.12 11.33
N PRO A 151 10.00 -14.42 11.00
CA PRO A 151 10.81 -15.12 10.00
C PRO A 151 10.32 -14.94 8.56
N VAL A 152 9.39 -14.02 8.32
CA VAL A 152 8.78 -13.75 7.02
C VAL A 152 8.83 -12.27 6.69
N PRO A 153 8.63 -11.86 5.43
CA PRO A 153 8.39 -10.47 5.08
C PRO A 153 7.13 -9.93 5.75
N MET A 154 7.16 -8.66 6.11
CA MET A 154 6.00 -7.98 6.67
C MET A 154 5.53 -6.86 5.74
N VAL A 155 4.23 -6.57 5.78
CA VAL A 155 3.59 -5.62 4.87
C VAL A 155 2.77 -4.60 5.67
N GLN A 156 2.95 -3.34 5.34
CA GLN A 156 2.04 -2.25 5.67
C GLN A 156 1.41 -1.71 4.38
N TRP A 157 1.14 -0.43 4.30
CA TRP A 157 0.54 0.27 3.18
C TRP A 157 1.14 1.66 3.00
N SER A 158 1.00 2.20 1.82
CA SER A 158 1.32 3.59 1.49
C SER A 158 0.07 4.43 1.25
N VAL A 159 -1.07 3.79 0.93
CA VAL A 159 -2.36 4.46 0.75
C VAL A 159 -3.40 3.85 1.69
N ASP A 160 -3.92 4.66 2.61
CA ASP A 160 -5.01 4.32 3.53
C ASP A 160 -6.18 5.29 3.30
N PRO A 161 -7.30 4.84 2.70
CA PRO A 161 -8.49 5.66 2.52
C PRO A 161 -9.38 5.71 3.78
N ARG A 162 -9.05 4.98 4.85
CA ARG A 162 -9.82 4.84 6.09
C ARG A 162 -11.25 4.36 5.82
N ASP A 163 -11.37 3.32 5.02
CA ASP A 163 -12.64 2.71 4.61
C ASP A 163 -13.43 2.15 5.80
N TRP A 164 -12.73 1.64 6.80
CA TRP A 164 -13.26 1.15 8.06
C TRP A 164 -13.97 2.25 8.88
N GLU A 165 -13.61 3.52 8.69
CA GLU A 165 -14.20 4.67 9.40
C GLU A 165 -15.30 5.33 8.57
N SER A 166 -15.00 5.69 7.31
CA SER A 166 -15.92 6.46 6.46
C SER A 166 -17.16 5.66 6.05
N ARG A 167 -16.99 4.37 5.76
CA ARG A 167 -18.07 3.48 5.26
C ARG A 167 -18.84 4.08 4.08
N ASN A 168 -18.20 4.92 3.30
CA ASN A 168 -18.76 5.62 2.15
C ASN A 168 -17.94 5.32 0.90
N THR A 169 -18.54 4.61 -0.05
CA THR A 169 -17.89 4.14 -1.28
C THR A 169 -17.23 5.28 -2.05
N ASP A 170 -17.92 6.38 -2.30
CA ASP A 170 -17.40 7.50 -3.10
C ASP A 170 -16.21 8.18 -2.42
N GLN A 171 -16.27 8.35 -1.08
CA GLN A 171 -15.14 8.92 -0.31
C GLN A 171 -13.93 8.02 -0.35
N ILE A 172 -14.12 6.70 -0.24
CA ILE A 172 -13.03 5.71 -0.33
C ILE A 172 -12.36 5.78 -1.70
N VAL A 173 -13.16 5.75 -2.78
CA VAL A 173 -12.66 5.86 -4.16
C VAL A 173 -11.87 7.15 -4.35
N GLN A 174 -12.44 8.30 -3.98
CA GLN A 174 -11.76 9.59 -4.11
C GLN A 174 -10.46 9.66 -3.30
N ALA A 175 -10.45 9.12 -2.08
CA ALA A 175 -9.27 9.11 -1.23
C ALA A 175 -8.12 8.29 -1.83
N VAL A 176 -8.41 7.19 -2.53
CA VAL A 176 -7.41 6.39 -3.25
C VAL A 176 -6.98 7.10 -4.52
N LEU A 177 -7.90 7.44 -5.42
CA LEU A 177 -7.58 7.99 -6.74
C LEU A 177 -6.82 9.32 -6.67
N SER A 178 -7.01 10.10 -5.60
CA SER A 178 -6.30 11.38 -5.42
C SER A 178 -4.84 11.24 -4.96
N LYS A 179 -4.39 10.05 -4.54
CA LYS A 179 -3.07 9.86 -3.92
C LYS A 179 -2.23 8.76 -4.55
N VAL A 180 -2.90 7.77 -5.15
CA VAL A 180 -2.24 6.56 -5.64
C VAL A 180 -1.18 6.86 -6.68
N GLN A 181 -0.04 6.17 -6.57
CA GLN A 181 1.09 6.23 -7.49
C GLN A 181 1.56 4.80 -7.82
N PRO A 182 2.24 4.58 -8.95
CA PRO A 182 2.86 3.29 -9.23
C PRO A 182 3.76 2.83 -8.08
N GLY A 183 3.65 1.55 -7.73
CA GLY A 183 4.36 0.96 -6.60
C GLY A 183 3.64 1.10 -5.26
N ASP A 184 2.45 1.69 -5.20
CA ASP A 184 1.69 1.79 -3.95
C ASP A 184 1.07 0.45 -3.53
N ILE A 185 0.96 0.29 -2.21
CA ILE A 185 0.17 -0.74 -1.53
C ILE A 185 -1.05 -0.05 -0.91
N ILE A 186 -2.24 -0.40 -1.37
CA ILE A 186 -3.51 0.19 -0.95
C ILE A 186 -4.15 -0.70 0.10
N LEU A 187 -4.49 -0.14 1.26
CA LEU A 187 -5.24 -0.83 2.32
C LEU A 187 -6.74 -0.66 2.12
N LEU A 188 -7.46 -1.77 2.20
CA LEU A 188 -8.92 -1.85 2.35
C LEU A 188 -9.28 -3.00 3.28
N HIS A 189 -10.57 -3.15 3.59
CA HIS A 189 -11.09 -4.25 4.43
C HIS A 189 -12.26 -4.93 3.70
N ASP A 190 -12.12 -6.21 3.35
CA ASP A 190 -13.14 -6.95 2.58
C ASP A 190 -14.38 -7.36 3.38
N ILE A 191 -14.37 -7.06 4.68
CA ILE A 191 -15.49 -7.29 5.57
C ILE A 191 -16.62 -6.26 5.46
N TYR A 192 -16.45 -5.20 4.67
CA TYR A 192 -17.46 -4.14 4.46
C TYR A 192 -17.94 -4.08 3.02
N ALA A 193 -19.26 -4.09 2.82
CA ALA A 193 -19.86 -4.02 1.49
C ALA A 193 -19.48 -2.73 0.73
N THR A 194 -19.34 -1.61 1.45
CA THR A 194 -18.89 -0.32 0.88
C THR A 194 -17.46 -0.34 0.42
N SER A 195 -16.57 -1.04 1.14
CA SER A 195 -15.16 -1.21 0.76
C SER A 195 -15.02 -2.13 -0.46
N VAL A 196 -15.81 -3.20 -0.53
CA VAL A 196 -15.86 -4.08 -1.70
C VAL A 196 -16.33 -3.32 -2.94
N GLU A 197 -17.39 -2.54 -2.83
CA GLU A 197 -17.87 -1.70 -3.94
C GLU A 197 -16.82 -0.68 -4.36
N ALA A 198 -16.17 -0.01 -3.39
CA ALA A 198 -15.11 0.94 -3.67
C ALA A 198 -13.89 0.27 -4.36
N ALA A 199 -13.51 -0.93 -3.89
CA ALA A 199 -12.39 -1.68 -4.47
C ALA A 199 -12.61 -1.95 -5.96
N LEU A 200 -13.80 -2.40 -6.36
CA LEU A 200 -14.12 -2.70 -7.75
C LEU A 200 -14.13 -1.44 -8.62
N GLN A 201 -14.64 -0.32 -8.10
CA GLN A 201 -14.60 0.98 -8.81
C GLN A 201 -13.15 1.51 -8.91
N ILE A 202 -12.32 1.32 -7.90
CA ILE A 202 -10.89 1.67 -7.93
C ILE A 202 -10.18 0.85 -9.00
N VAL A 203 -10.46 -0.47 -9.08
CA VAL A 203 -9.88 -1.32 -10.12
C VAL A 203 -10.26 -0.83 -11.51
N ASP A 204 -11.55 -0.52 -11.76
CA ASP A 204 -12.00 -0.01 -13.04
C ASP A 204 -11.29 1.30 -13.40
N ALA A 205 -11.32 2.28 -12.49
CA ALA A 205 -10.76 3.61 -12.74
C ALA A 205 -9.24 3.62 -12.94
N LEU A 206 -8.50 2.79 -12.20
CA LEU A 206 -7.04 2.72 -12.34
C LEU A 206 -6.63 1.88 -13.56
N THR A 207 -7.39 0.85 -13.93
CA THR A 207 -7.16 0.10 -15.18
C THR A 207 -7.30 1.01 -16.40
N GLU A 208 -8.29 1.90 -16.42
CA GLU A 208 -8.43 2.92 -17.46
C GLU A 208 -7.24 3.90 -17.53
N GLN A 209 -6.54 4.10 -16.40
CA GLN A 209 -5.32 4.91 -16.31
C GLN A 209 -4.03 4.10 -16.61
N GLY A 210 -4.15 2.83 -17.02
CA GLY A 210 -3.01 1.98 -17.37
C GLY A 210 -2.32 1.31 -16.18
N TYR A 211 -2.98 1.20 -15.02
CA TYR A 211 -2.47 0.44 -13.89
C TYR A 211 -2.76 -1.06 -14.03
N TRP A 212 -1.82 -1.87 -13.51
CA TRP A 212 -1.95 -3.32 -13.38
C TRP A 212 -2.01 -3.68 -11.91
N PHE A 213 -3.00 -4.49 -11.55
CA PHE A 213 -3.20 -4.98 -10.19
C PHE A 213 -2.48 -6.30 -10.00
N VAL A 214 -1.50 -6.30 -9.11
CA VAL A 214 -0.65 -7.45 -8.79
C VAL A 214 -0.67 -7.71 -7.28
N THR A 215 -0.20 -8.89 -6.87
CA THR A 215 0.00 -9.17 -5.43
C THR A 215 1.14 -8.33 -4.86
N VAL A 216 1.24 -8.23 -3.54
CA VAL A 216 2.36 -7.49 -2.91
C VAL A 216 3.71 -8.14 -3.23
N GLU A 217 3.77 -9.47 -3.27
CA GLU A 217 4.98 -10.20 -3.63
C GLU A 217 5.42 -9.87 -5.06
N GLU A 218 4.50 -9.99 -6.03
CA GLU A 218 4.75 -9.62 -7.42
C GLU A 218 5.14 -8.14 -7.56
N LEU A 219 4.46 -7.23 -6.81
CA LEU A 219 4.78 -5.80 -6.83
C LEU A 219 6.24 -5.53 -6.46
N LEU A 220 6.73 -6.16 -5.39
CA LEU A 220 8.11 -6.01 -4.95
C LEU A 220 9.08 -6.58 -5.99
N GLU A 221 8.82 -7.77 -6.50
CA GLU A 221 9.67 -8.44 -7.49
C GLU A 221 9.75 -7.67 -8.83
N LEU A 222 8.61 -7.20 -9.35
CA LEU A 222 8.53 -6.39 -10.57
C LEU A 222 9.29 -5.07 -10.45
N ASN A 223 9.41 -4.54 -9.24
CA ASN A 223 10.23 -3.35 -8.94
C ASN A 223 11.67 -3.69 -8.51
N GLY A 224 12.12 -4.94 -8.69
CA GLY A 224 13.50 -5.38 -8.41
C GLY A 224 13.82 -5.52 -6.93
N ILE A 225 12.82 -5.51 -6.04
CA ILE A 225 12.97 -5.67 -4.59
C ILE A 225 12.84 -7.16 -4.27
N ARG A 226 13.89 -7.75 -3.67
CA ARG A 226 13.81 -9.11 -3.12
C ARG A 226 13.25 -9.06 -1.71
N PRO A 227 12.07 -9.67 -1.46
CA PRO A 227 11.48 -9.71 -0.12
C PRO A 227 12.40 -10.44 0.88
N GLN A 228 12.53 -9.88 2.07
CA GLN A 228 13.38 -10.43 3.15
C GLN A 228 12.58 -10.60 4.44
N ALA A 229 12.85 -11.68 5.16
CA ALA A 229 12.30 -11.92 6.49
C ALA A 229 12.66 -10.77 7.44
N GLY A 230 11.74 -10.41 8.33
CA GLY A 230 11.92 -9.34 9.31
C GLY A 230 11.86 -7.91 8.73
N VAL A 231 11.73 -7.75 7.41
CA VAL A 231 11.59 -6.44 6.76
C VAL A 231 10.12 -6.07 6.60
N LEU A 232 9.79 -4.81 6.91
CA LEU A 232 8.44 -4.26 6.81
C LEU A 232 8.34 -3.34 5.59
N TYR A 233 7.61 -3.79 4.57
CA TYR A 233 7.41 -3.09 3.30
C TYR A 233 6.16 -2.23 3.37
N ARG A 234 6.25 -0.99 2.89
CA ARG A 234 5.12 -0.05 2.82
C ARG A 234 4.71 0.27 1.40
N SER A 235 5.58 0.03 0.46
CA SER A 235 5.36 0.21 -0.98
C SER A 235 6.33 -0.68 -1.76
N GLY A 236 6.07 -0.86 -3.04
CA GLY A 236 7.02 -1.44 -3.99
C GLY A 236 7.99 -0.42 -4.59
N ARG A 237 8.15 0.74 -3.99
CA ARG A 237 9.16 1.73 -4.40
C ARG A 237 10.46 1.52 -3.63
N ALA A 238 11.58 1.61 -4.35
CA ALA A 238 12.93 1.54 -3.77
C ALA A 238 13.26 2.79 -2.92
#